data_796e86ad377437e8cc71dc39454d5626
#
_entry.id   796e86ad377437e8cc71dc39454d5626
#
_cell.length_a   1.000
_cell.length_b   1.000
_cell.length_c   1.000
_cell.angle_alpha   90.00
_cell.angle_beta   90.00
_cell.angle_gamma   90.00
#
_symmetry.space_group_name_H-M   'P 1'
#
loop_
_entity.id
_entity.type
_entity.pdbx_description
1 polymer ?
#
loop_
_entity_poly.entity_id
_entity_poly.type
_entity_poly.pdbx_seq_one_letter_code
_entity_poly.pdbx_strand_id
1 'polypeptide(L)'
;MKREWAPQLLSLVRIVLAYLLIQAGTIKLFGFPAPLPPGVTIPVGSLAWVAGMLEVIGGPLILLGVFTRPVAFILAGEMAVAYFYGHARMGHWLWPVANMGHPAVIFCFLFLYISAAGPGPWSLDARLARRRASTAPVS
;
A
#
# COMPACT_ATOMS: atom_id res chain seq x y z
N MET A 1 -9.36 -28.22 17.27
CA MET A 1 -9.31 -26.78 17.01
C MET A 1 -8.74 -26.55 15.61
N LYS A 2 -9.56 -26.11 14.65
CA LYS A 2 -9.04 -25.71 13.32
C LYS A 2 -8.26 -24.41 13.51
N ARG A 3 -6.97 -24.43 13.22
CA ARG A 3 -6.13 -23.25 13.26
C ARG A 3 -6.50 -22.35 12.08
N GLU A 4 -7.15 -21.22 12.34
CA GLU A 4 -7.51 -20.27 11.29
C GLU A 4 -6.26 -19.50 10.84
N TRP A 5 -5.82 -19.76 9.62
CA TRP A 5 -4.63 -19.12 9.04
C TRP A 5 -4.94 -17.75 8.40
N ALA A 6 -6.22 -17.46 8.15
CA ALA A 6 -6.60 -16.23 7.44
C ALA A 6 -6.06 -14.94 8.09
N PRO A 7 -6.11 -14.73 9.42
CA PRO A 7 -5.55 -13.53 10.03
C PRO A 7 -4.03 -13.41 9.88
N GLN A 8 -3.29 -14.52 9.96
CA GLN A 8 -1.84 -14.52 9.77
C GLN A 8 -1.46 -14.23 8.31
N LEU A 9 -2.19 -14.82 7.36
CA LEU A 9 -2.01 -14.56 5.94
C LEU A 9 -2.31 -13.10 5.60
N LEU A 10 -3.34 -12.50 6.21
CA LEU A 10 -3.61 -11.08 6.07
C LEU A 10 -2.41 -10.21 6.51
N SER A 11 -1.80 -10.56 7.65
CA SER A 11 -0.59 -9.86 8.11
C SER A 11 0.57 -10.01 7.13
N LEU A 12 0.76 -11.21 6.58
CA LEU A 12 1.82 -11.49 5.61
C LEU A 12 1.59 -10.70 4.30
N VAL A 13 0.37 -10.73 3.76
CA VAL A 13 0.00 -9.95 2.57
C VAL A 13 0.28 -8.47 2.78
N ARG A 14 -0.13 -7.91 3.93
CA ARG A 14 0.13 -6.51 4.29
C ARG A 14 1.63 -6.19 4.30
N ILE A 15 2.45 -7.04 4.91
CA ILE A 15 3.91 -6.86 4.99
C ILE A 15 4.55 -6.88 3.60
N VAL A 16 4.20 -7.86 2.77
CA VAL A 16 4.74 -7.99 1.42
C VAL A 16 4.33 -6.79 0.54
N LEU A 17 3.06 -6.40 0.59
CA LEU A 17 2.58 -5.22 -0.14
C LEU A 17 3.30 -3.94 0.28
N ALA A 18 3.47 -3.73 1.59
CA ALA A 18 4.19 -2.58 2.11
C ALA A 18 5.65 -2.55 1.64
N TYR A 19 6.32 -3.69 1.66
CA TYR A 19 7.69 -3.81 1.17
C TYR A 19 7.82 -3.44 -0.31
N LEU A 20 6.92 -3.94 -1.16
CA LEU A 20 6.91 -3.62 -2.59
C LEU A 20 6.56 -2.14 -2.84
N LEU A 21 5.63 -1.59 -2.04
CA LEU A 21 5.25 -0.19 -2.14
C LEU A 21 6.41 0.76 -1.78
N ILE A 22 7.15 0.46 -0.71
CA ILE A 22 8.34 1.23 -0.32
C ILE A 22 9.35 1.27 -1.47
N GLN A 23 9.60 0.13 -2.13
CA GLN A 23 10.50 0.10 -3.28
C GLN A 23 9.98 0.97 -4.44
N ALA A 24 8.68 0.92 -4.74
CA ALA A 24 8.10 1.75 -5.79
C ALA A 24 8.30 3.23 -5.50
N GLY A 25 8.06 3.66 -4.25
CA GLY A 25 8.28 5.04 -3.81
C GLY A 25 9.75 5.46 -3.83
N THR A 26 10.65 4.62 -3.34
CA THR A 26 12.09 4.91 -3.32
C THR A 26 12.69 4.96 -4.72
N ILE A 27 12.21 4.14 -5.66
CA ILE A 27 12.60 4.24 -7.08
C ILE A 27 12.19 5.60 -7.64
N LYS A 28 10.96 6.04 -7.40
CA LYS A 28 10.44 7.32 -7.91
C LYS A 28 11.20 8.53 -7.37
N LEU A 29 11.54 8.53 -6.07
CA LEU A 29 12.13 9.69 -5.41
C LEU A 29 13.66 9.69 -5.43
N PHE A 30 14.28 8.53 -5.35
CA PHE A 30 15.72 8.40 -5.10
C PHE A 30 16.45 7.52 -6.15
N GLY A 31 15.72 6.88 -7.07
CA GLY A 31 16.32 5.93 -8.02
C GLY A 31 16.91 4.67 -7.35
N PHE A 32 16.38 4.25 -6.22
CA PHE A 32 16.84 3.10 -5.44
C PHE A 32 15.68 2.12 -5.17
N PRO A 33 15.86 0.81 -5.27
CA PRO A 33 17.10 0.03 -5.54
C PRO A 33 17.49 -0.03 -7.02
N ALA A 34 16.70 0.54 -7.92
CA ALA A 34 16.99 0.58 -9.34
C ALA A 34 16.76 1.99 -9.88
N PRO A 35 17.54 2.48 -10.85
CA PRO A 35 17.30 3.76 -11.48
C PRO A 35 15.99 3.76 -12.28
N LEU A 36 15.43 4.94 -12.50
CA LEU A 36 14.32 5.11 -13.44
C LEU A 36 14.76 4.71 -14.86
N PRO A 37 13.82 4.27 -15.72
CA PRO A 37 14.13 3.97 -17.12
C PRO A 37 14.79 5.17 -17.80
N PRO A 38 15.69 4.94 -18.78
CA PRO A 38 16.33 6.02 -19.52
C PRO A 38 15.31 7.01 -20.10
N GLY A 39 15.55 8.30 -19.90
CA GLY A 39 14.66 9.38 -20.39
C GLY A 39 13.43 9.64 -19.49
N VAL A 40 13.19 8.87 -18.44
CA VAL A 40 12.12 9.13 -17.48
C VAL A 40 12.65 10.00 -16.35
N THR A 41 11.99 11.14 -16.13
CA THR A 41 12.24 12.02 -14.98
C THR A 41 10.95 12.26 -14.22
N ILE A 42 11.05 12.41 -12.90
CA ILE A 42 9.91 12.73 -12.03
C ILE A 42 10.17 14.10 -11.41
N PRO A 43 9.59 15.17 -11.99
CA PRO A 43 9.75 16.52 -11.46
C PRO A 43 9.15 16.63 -10.05
N VAL A 44 9.81 17.39 -9.18
CA VAL A 44 9.29 17.72 -7.85
C VAL A 44 7.93 18.41 -7.98
N GLY A 45 6.95 17.98 -7.18
CA GLY A 45 5.59 18.49 -7.22
C GLY A 45 4.69 17.88 -8.32
N SER A 46 5.23 17.02 -9.20
CA SER A 46 4.41 16.26 -10.14
C SER A 46 3.52 15.23 -9.43
N LEU A 47 2.48 14.76 -10.11
CA LEU A 47 1.60 13.72 -9.57
C LEU A 47 2.38 12.44 -9.21
N ALA A 48 3.36 12.06 -10.04
CA ALA A 48 4.22 10.90 -9.78
C ALA A 48 5.14 11.13 -8.57
N TRP A 49 5.60 12.36 -8.35
CA TRP A 49 6.39 12.71 -7.16
C TRP A 49 5.53 12.64 -5.89
N VAL A 50 4.29 13.17 -5.93
CA VAL A 50 3.34 13.07 -4.80
C VAL A 50 3.01 11.60 -4.50
N ALA A 51 2.80 10.79 -5.52
CA ALA A 51 2.63 9.34 -5.37
C ALA A 51 3.84 8.71 -4.67
N GLY A 52 5.06 9.01 -5.12
CA GLY A 52 6.28 8.54 -4.46
C GLY A 52 6.38 8.93 -2.99
N MET A 53 5.97 10.15 -2.62
CA MET A 53 5.92 10.61 -1.22
C MET A 53 4.91 9.80 -0.39
N LEU A 54 3.70 9.57 -0.94
CA LEU A 54 2.68 8.76 -0.27
C LEU A 54 3.15 7.32 -0.06
N GLU A 55 3.84 6.75 -1.03
CA GLU A 55 4.38 5.39 -0.98
C GLU A 55 5.53 5.26 0.05
N VAL A 56 6.45 6.24 0.10
CA VAL A 56 7.57 6.24 1.05
C VAL A 56 7.12 6.50 2.48
N ILE A 57 6.07 7.29 2.69
CA ILE A 57 5.51 7.53 4.02
C ILE A 57 4.50 6.44 4.41
N GLY A 58 3.58 6.13 3.53
CA GLY A 58 2.51 5.15 3.77
C GLY A 58 3.03 3.72 3.86
N GLY A 59 4.03 3.36 3.06
CA GLY A 59 4.62 2.03 3.06
C GLY A 59 5.12 1.58 4.44
N PRO A 60 5.98 2.32 5.13
CA PRO A 60 6.41 2.02 6.50
C PRO A 60 5.25 1.94 7.51
N LEU A 61 4.25 2.81 7.40
CA LEU A 61 3.07 2.75 8.26
C LEU A 61 2.28 1.45 8.05
N ILE A 62 2.07 1.06 6.81
CA ILE A 62 1.44 -0.24 6.47
C ILE A 62 2.33 -1.39 6.92
N LEU A 63 3.65 -1.33 6.73
CA LEU A 63 4.60 -2.37 7.14
C LEU A 63 4.50 -2.66 8.64
N LEU A 64 4.51 -1.61 9.46
CA LEU A 64 4.39 -1.70 10.92
C LEU A 64 2.96 -1.99 11.38
N GLY A 65 1.98 -1.73 10.53
CA GLY A 65 0.56 -1.83 10.89
C GLY A 65 0.13 -0.74 11.86
N VAL A 66 0.44 0.51 11.54
CA VAL A 66 0.07 1.72 12.29
C VAL A 66 -0.93 2.51 11.46
N PHE A 67 -2.06 2.88 12.06
CA PHE A 67 -3.17 3.53 11.35
C PHE A 67 -3.54 2.80 10.06
N THR A 68 -3.49 1.49 10.09
CA THR A 68 -3.54 0.65 8.88
C THR A 68 -4.75 0.93 8.01
N ARG A 69 -5.95 1.05 8.60
CA ARG A 69 -7.19 1.24 7.84
C ARG A 69 -7.21 2.56 7.04
N PRO A 70 -7.01 3.74 7.65
CA PRO A 70 -7.02 4.99 6.89
C PRO A 70 -5.85 5.11 5.92
N VAL A 71 -4.66 4.65 6.28
CA VAL A 71 -3.50 4.69 5.39
C VAL A 71 -3.72 3.79 4.18
N ALA A 72 -4.21 2.57 4.37
CA ALA A 72 -4.53 1.67 3.26
C ALA A 72 -5.63 2.25 2.34
N PHE A 73 -6.63 2.94 2.88
CA PHE A 73 -7.64 3.60 2.07
C PHE A 73 -7.06 4.71 1.19
N ILE A 74 -6.18 5.54 1.75
CA ILE A 74 -5.49 6.61 1.00
C ILE A 74 -4.62 6.00 -0.10
N LEU A 75 -3.85 4.95 0.20
CA LEU A 75 -3.00 4.26 -0.78
C LEU A 75 -3.83 3.56 -1.88
N ALA A 76 -4.99 3.03 -1.54
CA ALA A 76 -5.91 2.49 -2.56
C ALA A 76 -6.37 3.58 -3.53
N GLY A 77 -6.71 4.76 -3.02
CA GLY A 77 -7.07 5.93 -3.84
C GLY A 77 -5.90 6.42 -4.70
N GLU A 78 -4.70 6.48 -4.14
CA GLU A 78 -3.48 6.82 -4.87
C GLU A 78 -3.24 5.84 -6.03
N MET A 79 -3.35 4.53 -5.82
CA MET A 79 -3.20 3.51 -6.86
C MET A 79 -4.26 3.63 -7.96
N ALA A 80 -5.51 3.98 -7.62
CA ALA A 80 -6.55 4.26 -8.60
C ALA A 80 -6.18 5.47 -9.47
N VAL A 81 -5.70 6.55 -8.85
CA VAL A 81 -5.20 7.74 -9.58
C VAL A 81 -4.01 7.37 -10.46
N ALA A 82 -3.04 6.61 -9.96
CA ALA A 82 -1.89 6.15 -10.72
C ALA A 82 -2.32 5.34 -11.96
N TYR A 83 -3.35 4.49 -11.83
CA TYR A 83 -3.88 3.76 -12.97
C TYR A 83 -4.52 4.69 -14.01
N PHE A 84 -5.49 5.50 -13.62
CA PHE A 84 -6.25 6.31 -14.57
C PHE A 84 -5.44 7.44 -15.18
N TYR A 85 -4.57 8.10 -14.42
CA TYR A 85 -3.74 9.21 -14.91
C TYR A 85 -2.40 8.77 -15.52
N GLY A 86 -1.82 7.69 -15.06
CA GLY A 86 -0.56 7.16 -15.55
C GLY A 86 -0.76 6.19 -16.71
N HIS A 87 -1.40 5.07 -16.45
CA HIS A 87 -1.43 3.93 -17.36
C HIS A 87 -2.57 3.97 -18.38
N ALA A 88 -3.80 4.27 -17.94
CA ALA A 88 -4.98 4.25 -18.80
C ALA A 88 -4.90 5.26 -19.96
N ARG A 89 -4.20 6.38 -19.77
CA ARG A 89 -3.98 7.41 -20.81
C ARG A 89 -3.02 6.97 -21.90
N MET A 90 -2.21 5.96 -21.68
CA MET A 90 -1.32 5.39 -22.69
C MET A 90 -2.06 4.52 -23.72
N GLY A 91 -3.37 4.38 -23.59
CA GLY A 91 -4.23 3.53 -24.40
C GLY A 91 -4.63 2.24 -23.67
N HIS A 92 -5.55 1.50 -24.28
CA HIS A 92 -6.01 0.21 -23.73
C HIS A 92 -6.53 0.27 -22.29
N TRP A 93 -7.27 1.31 -21.94
CA TRP A 93 -7.70 1.61 -20.58
C TRP A 93 -8.47 0.49 -19.86
N LEU A 94 -9.14 -0.40 -20.61
CA LEU A 94 -9.80 -1.59 -20.08
C LEU A 94 -8.87 -2.81 -19.96
N TRP A 95 -7.62 -2.69 -20.42
CA TRP A 95 -6.68 -3.81 -20.46
C TRP A 95 -5.42 -3.48 -19.65
N PRO A 96 -5.48 -3.58 -18.28
CA PRO A 96 -4.37 -3.20 -17.41
C PRO A 96 -3.05 -3.92 -17.69
N VAL A 97 -3.11 -5.13 -18.23
CA VAL A 97 -1.90 -5.88 -18.62
C VAL A 97 -1.25 -5.24 -19.85
N ALA A 98 -2.05 -4.81 -20.82
CA ALA A 98 -1.56 -4.24 -22.07
C ALA A 98 -0.96 -2.84 -21.88
N ASN A 99 -1.43 -2.07 -20.89
CA ASN A 99 -0.91 -0.73 -20.58
C ASN A 99 0.06 -0.71 -19.39
N MET A 100 0.55 -1.86 -18.96
CA MET A 100 1.46 -2.03 -17.82
C MET A 100 0.91 -1.53 -16.46
N GLY A 101 -0.40 -1.26 -16.38
CA GLY A 101 -1.07 -0.74 -15.18
C GLY A 101 -1.59 -1.79 -14.21
N HIS A 102 -1.43 -3.09 -14.53
CA HIS A 102 -1.91 -4.17 -13.67
C HIS A 102 -1.36 -4.13 -12.23
N PRO A 103 -0.13 -3.67 -11.93
CA PRO A 103 0.31 -3.57 -10.54
C PRO A 103 -0.51 -2.53 -9.77
N ALA A 104 -0.80 -1.37 -10.37
CA ALA A 104 -1.60 -0.33 -9.72
C ALA A 104 -3.03 -0.85 -9.41
N VAL A 105 -3.63 -1.60 -10.32
CA VAL A 105 -4.95 -2.21 -10.09
C VAL A 105 -4.89 -3.22 -8.94
N ILE A 106 -3.90 -4.13 -8.94
CA ILE A 106 -3.73 -5.13 -7.87
C ILE A 106 -3.52 -4.44 -6.52
N PHE A 107 -2.63 -3.48 -6.43
CA PHE A 107 -2.37 -2.73 -5.19
C PHE A 107 -3.61 -1.97 -4.72
N CYS A 108 -4.36 -1.33 -5.63
CA CYS A 108 -5.59 -0.62 -5.30
C CYS A 108 -6.58 -1.54 -4.56
N PHE A 109 -6.91 -2.69 -5.12
CA PHE A 109 -7.89 -3.60 -4.52
C PHE A 109 -7.37 -4.30 -3.26
N LEU A 110 -6.08 -4.62 -3.19
CA LEU A 110 -5.49 -5.20 -1.99
C LEU A 110 -5.45 -4.20 -0.83
N PHE A 111 -5.10 -2.93 -1.08
CA PHE A 111 -5.18 -1.89 -0.06
C PHE A 111 -6.63 -1.59 0.35
N LEU A 112 -7.56 -1.59 -0.59
CA LEU A 112 -8.98 -1.46 -0.29
C LEU A 112 -9.45 -2.61 0.62
N TYR A 113 -9.05 -3.84 0.33
CA TYR A 113 -9.33 -4.99 1.18
C TYR A 113 -8.72 -4.84 2.57
N ILE A 114 -7.44 -4.43 2.69
CA ILE A 114 -6.78 -4.20 3.98
C ILE A 114 -7.48 -3.07 4.75
N SER A 115 -7.96 -2.03 4.10
CA SER A 115 -8.70 -0.95 4.77
C SER A 115 -9.98 -1.45 5.45
N ALA A 116 -10.65 -2.41 4.84
CA ALA A 116 -11.86 -3.05 5.37
C ALA A 116 -11.54 -4.15 6.39
N ALA A 117 -10.62 -5.07 6.06
CA ALA A 117 -10.28 -6.22 6.90
C ALA A 117 -9.45 -5.83 8.13
N GLY A 118 -8.60 -4.80 8.01
CA GLY A 118 -7.71 -4.33 9.07
C GLY A 118 -6.29 -4.88 8.98
N PRO A 119 -5.47 -4.65 10.03
CA PRO A 119 -4.03 -4.86 9.99
C PRO A 119 -3.56 -6.30 10.11
N GLY A 120 -4.42 -7.21 10.57
CA GLY A 120 -4.01 -8.55 11.00
C GLY A 120 -3.28 -8.57 12.35
N PRO A 121 -3.06 -9.76 12.93
CA PRO A 121 -2.54 -9.91 14.30
C PRO A 121 -1.09 -9.43 14.49
N TRP A 122 -0.28 -9.38 13.42
CA TRP A 122 1.13 -8.98 13.48
C TRP A 122 1.29 -7.47 13.19
N SER A 123 0.58 -6.63 13.94
CA SER A 123 0.58 -5.17 13.76
C SER A 123 0.65 -4.44 15.08
N LEU A 124 1.12 -3.19 15.05
CA LEU A 124 1.10 -2.32 16.22
C LEU A 124 -0.33 -1.93 16.60
N ASP A 125 -1.21 -1.71 15.65
CA ASP A 125 -2.64 -1.45 15.90
C ASP A 125 -3.29 -2.56 16.73
N ALA A 126 -3.01 -3.84 16.36
CA ALA A 126 -3.55 -4.99 17.10
C ALA A 126 -2.95 -5.15 18.51
N ARG A 127 -1.67 -4.78 18.67
CA ARG A 127 -1.01 -4.79 20.00
C ARG A 127 -1.60 -3.72 20.92
N LEU A 128 -1.81 -2.51 20.41
CA LEU A 128 -2.41 -1.41 21.15
C LEU A 128 -3.86 -1.69 21.55
N ALA A 129 -4.65 -2.27 20.64
CA ALA A 129 -6.03 -2.68 20.92
C ALA A 129 -6.09 -3.71 22.07
N ARG A 130 -5.20 -4.72 22.06
CA ARG A 130 -5.13 -5.72 23.14
C ARG A 130 -4.75 -5.10 24.49
N ARG A 131 -3.79 -4.17 24.52
CA ARG A 131 -3.40 -3.49 25.76
C ARG A 131 -4.56 -2.68 26.35
N ARG A 132 -5.29 -1.94 25.52
CA ARG A 132 -6.47 -1.17 25.95
C ARG A 132 -7.56 -2.07 26.54
N ALA A 133 -7.79 -3.22 25.92
CA ALA A 133 -8.77 -4.18 26.43
C ALA A 133 -8.38 -4.78 27.80
N SER A 134 -7.08 -4.98 28.08
CA SER A 134 -6.60 -5.51 29.35
C SER A 134 -6.58 -4.49 30.49
N THR A 135 -6.64 -3.18 30.18
CA THR A 135 -6.64 -2.10 31.19
C THR A 135 -8.03 -1.53 31.44
N ALA A 136 -9.08 -2.01 30.74
CA ALA A 136 -10.45 -1.60 31.01
C ALA A 136 -10.91 -2.13 32.38
N PRO A 137 -11.48 -1.31 33.26
CA PRO A 137 -12.01 -1.77 34.55
C PRO A 137 -13.15 -2.78 34.32
N VAL A 138 -13.11 -3.87 35.08
CA VAL A 138 -14.21 -4.83 35.11
C VAL A 138 -15.39 -4.13 35.81
N SER A 139 -16.41 -3.77 35.05
CA SER A 139 -17.66 -3.21 35.52
C SER A 139 -18.59 -4.29 36.05
#